data_ef667c3eb6c07a188ed7e051425c2a78
#
_entry.id   ef667c3eb6c07a188ed7e051425c2a78
#
_cell.length_a   1.000
_cell.length_b   1.000
_cell.length_c   1.000
_cell.angle_alpha   90.00
_cell.angle_beta   90.00
_cell.angle_gamma   90.00
#
_symmetry.space_group_name_H-M   'P 1'
#
loop_
_entity.id
_entity.type
_entity.pdbx_description
1 polymer ?
#
loop_
_entity_poly.entity_id
_entity_poly.type
_entity_poly.pdbx_seq_one_letter_code
_entity_poly.pdbx_strand_id
1 'polypeptide(L)'
;MLNEVRLIGNLGQDPKVITNSKGTMAMFSIATTEKWKDKRTGDWQEKTEWHKCVAFGFPAEYVEKNLEKGFLVFVAGSMQYGEYENRDGIKIPTAEVKVQRVKLLSKPQGRGEYAAESEERYPSTGEDLPF
;
A
#
# COMPACT_ATOMS: atom_id res chain seq x y z
N MET A 1 -7.52 23.94 -4.83
CA MET A 1 -7.56 23.06 -3.66
C MET A 1 -6.78 21.80 -3.94
N LEU A 2 -6.21 21.20 -2.92
CA LEU A 2 -5.36 20.02 -3.08
C LEU A 2 -5.84 18.87 -2.20
N ASN A 3 -5.92 17.69 -2.79
CA ASN A 3 -6.18 16.45 -2.06
C ASN A 3 -5.31 15.38 -2.70
N GLU A 4 -4.17 15.10 -2.10
CA GLU A 4 -3.18 14.20 -2.68
C GLU A 4 -2.60 13.27 -1.64
N VAL A 5 -2.47 11.99 -2.02
CA VAL A 5 -1.85 10.97 -1.20
C VAL A 5 -0.79 10.28 -2.05
N ARG A 6 0.38 10.07 -1.49
CA ARG A 6 1.46 9.32 -2.11
C ARG A 6 1.94 8.26 -1.14
N LEU A 7 2.01 7.03 -1.62
CA LEU A 7 2.39 5.90 -0.79
C LEU A 7 3.41 5.05 -1.50
N ILE A 8 4.35 4.53 -0.75
CA ILE A 8 5.24 3.47 -1.21
C ILE A 8 5.17 2.38 -0.15
N GLY A 9 4.77 1.20 -0.55
CA GLY A 9 4.65 0.10 0.40
C GLY A 9 4.39 -1.20 -0.32
N ASN A 10 4.16 -2.23 0.47
CA ASN A 10 3.98 -3.58 -0.07
C ASN A 10 2.51 -3.96 -0.07
N LEU A 11 2.10 -4.66 -1.12
CA LEU A 11 0.75 -5.22 -1.14
C LEU A 11 0.62 -6.30 -0.08
N GLY A 12 -0.45 -6.23 0.69
CA GLY A 12 -0.70 -7.21 1.72
C GLY A 12 -1.30 -8.50 1.20
N GLN A 13 -2.03 -8.41 0.10
CA GLN A 13 -2.69 -9.54 -0.53
C GLN A 13 -2.77 -9.28 -2.02
N ASP A 14 -3.11 -10.32 -2.78
CA ASP A 14 -3.35 -10.14 -4.20
C ASP A 14 -4.50 -9.17 -4.41
N PRO A 15 -4.40 -8.30 -5.42
CA PRO A 15 -5.49 -7.35 -5.71
C PRO A 15 -6.76 -8.09 -6.07
N LYS A 16 -7.88 -7.51 -5.65
CA LYS A 16 -9.18 -8.00 -6.05
C LYS A 16 -9.64 -7.19 -7.24
N VAL A 17 -9.85 -7.85 -8.36
CA VAL A 17 -10.18 -7.18 -9.61
C VAL A 17 -11.57 -7.60 -10.07
N ILE A 18 -12.35 -6.60 -10.47
CA ILE A 18 -13.69 -6.83 -11.00
C ILE A 18 -13.77 -6.13 -12.35
N THR A 19 -14.18 -6.89 -13.36
CA THR A 19 -14.36 -6.34 -14.71
C THR A 19 -15.81 -6.53 -15.12
N ASN A 20 -16.42 -5.47 -15.61
CA ASN A 20 -17.78 -5.52 -16.12
C ASN A 20 -17.92 -4.59 -17.32
N SER A 21 -19.15 -4.40 -17.77
CA SER A 21 -19.41 -3.56 -18.96
C SER A 21 -18.96 -2.12 -18.79
N LYS A 22 -18.81 -1.67 -17.55
CA LYS A 22 -18.37 -0.30 -17.26
C LYS A 22 -16.86 -0.16 -17.16
N GLY A 23 -16.14 -1.26 -17.17
CA GLY A 23 -14.69 -1.25 -17.08
C GLY A 23 -14.15 -2.10 -15.96
N THR A 24 -12.91 -1.86 -15.63
CA THR A 24 -12.18 -2.63 -14.63
C THR A 24 -12.00 -1.82 -13.36
N MET A 25 -12.20 -2.47 -12.23
CA MET A 25 -11.97 -1.89 -10.92
C MET A 25 -11.04 -2.83 -10.15
N ALA A 26 -10.07 -2.28 -9.47
CA ALA A 26 -9.15 -3.06 -8.64
C ALA A 26 -9.12 -2.49 -7.23
N MET A 27 -9.15 -3.38 -6.24
CA MET A 27 -9.04 -3.02 -4.84
C MET A 27 -7.84 -3.73 -4.25
N PHE A 28 -7.04 -3.01 -3.49
CA PHE A 28 -5.86 -3.59 -2.86
C PHE A 28 -5.47 -2.77 -1.64
N SER A 29 -4.62 -3.34 -0.81
CA SER A 29 -4.14 -2.66 0.38
C SER A 29 -2.63 -2.56 0.34
N ILE A 30 -2.11 -1.43 0.76
CA ILE A 30 -0.68 -1.19 0.83
C ILE A 30 -0.28 -1.02 2.29
N ALA A 31 0.76 -1.72 2.69
CA ALA A 31 1.32 -1.60 4.03
C ALA A 31 2.50 -0.65 4.02
N THR A 32 2.44 0.36 4.87
CA THR A 32 3.59 1.21 5.12
C THR A 32 4.02 0.99 6.56
N THR A 33 5.32 0.76 6.75
CA THR A 33 5.84 0.43 8.06
C THR A 33 6.84 1.47 8.51
N GLU A 34 6.65 1.96 9.73
CA GLU A 34 7.58 2.89 10.34
C GLU A 34 8.31 2.16 11.45
N LYS A 35 9.59 2.44 11.59
CA LYS A 35 10.42 1.89 12.65
C LYS A 35 11.10 3.03 13.38
N TRP A 36 11.10 2.96 14.70
CA TRP A 36 11.78 3.98 15.48
C TRP A 36 12.30 3.35 16.75
N LYS A 37 13.24 4.04 17.37
CA LYS A 37 13.84 3.57 18.63
C LYS A 37 13.20 4.32 19.78
N ASP A 38 12.70 3.56 20.75
CA ASP A 38 12.13 4.13 21.96
C ASP A 38 13.27 4.68 22.80
N LYS A 39 13.25 5.96 23.08
CA LYS A 39 14.31 6.60 23.85
C LYS A 39 14.38 6.14 25.30
N ARG A 40 13.26 5.70 25.83
CA ARG A 40 13.21 5.28 27.22
C ARG A 40 13.78 3.89 27.42
N THR A 41 13.42 2.96 26.57
CA THR A 41 13.79 1.57 26.72
C THR A 41 14.97 1.17 25.85
N GLY A 42 15.25 1.95 24.81
CA GLY A 42 16.28 1.60 23.84
C GLY A 42 15.84 0.55 22.85
N ASP A 43 14.61 0.10 22.92
CA ASP A 43 14.09 -0.93 22.04
C ASP A 43 13.55 -0.34 20.75
N TRP A 44 13.64 -1.13 19.68
CA TRP A 44 13.07 -0.74 18.41
C TRP A 44 11.58 -1.02 18.42
N GLN A 45 10.83 -0.05 17.91
CA GLN A 45 9.39 -0.16 17.78
C GLN A 45 9.04 -0.16 16.30
N GLU A 46 7.91 -0.76 15.98
CA GLU A 46 7.47 -0.86 14.60
C GLU A 46 5.96 -0.68 14.54
N LYS A 47 5.51 0.06 13.56
CA LYS A 47 4.08 0.24 13.34
C LYS A 47 3.78 0.16 11.86
N THR A 48 2.79 -0.65 11.51
CA THR A 48 2.35 -0.81 10.14
C THR A 48 0.95 -0.22 9.97
N GLU A 49 0.80 0.62 8.96
CA GLU A 49 -0.51 1.14 8.58
C GLU A 49 -0.94 0.48 7.29
N TRP A 50 -2.21 0.13 7.20
CA TRP A 50 -2.78 -0.47 6.03
C TRP A 50 -3.65 0.54 5.30
N HIS A 51 -3.32 0.81 4.05
CA HIS A 51 -4.04 1.82 3.26
C HIS A 51 -4.87 1.12 2.20
N LYS A 52 -6.17 1.32 2.23
CA LYS A 52 -7.05 0.79 1.21
C LYS A 52 -6.97 1.64 -0.03
N CYS A 53 -6.79 0.98 -1.16
CA CYS A 53 -6.67 1.65 -2.45
C CYS A 53 -7.69 1.09 -3.42
N VAL A 54 -8.26 1.99 -4.22
CA VAL A 54 -9.24 1.62 -5.25
C VAL A 54 -8.80 2.26 -6.54
N ALA A 55 -8.74 1.47 -7.60
CA ALA A 55 -8.35 1.96 -8.92
C ALA A 55 -9.44 1.63 -9.92
N PHE A 56 -9.59 2.51 -10.91
CA PHE A 56 -10.56 2.33 -11.99
C PHE A 56 -9.86 2.56 -13.33
N GLY A 57 -10.32 1.87 -14.35
CA GLY A 57 -9.81 2.09 -15.70
C GLY A 57 -8.36 1.64 -15.85
N PHE A 58 -7.54 2.48 -16.48
CA PHE A 58 -6.16 2.12 -16.76
C PHE A 58 -5.34 1.76 -15.52
N PRO A 59 -5.42 2.51 -14.43
CA PRO A 59 -4.70 2.08 -13.23
C PRO A 59 -5.14 0.70 -12.75
N ALA A 60 -6.41 0.39 -12.85
CA ALA A 60 -6.91 -0.92 -12.44
C ALA A 60 -6.38 -2.02 -13.33
N GLU A 61 -6.31 -1.77 -14.63
CA GLU A 61 -5.76 -2.74 -15.58
C GLU A 61 -4.28 -2.97 -15.33
N TYR A 62 -3.55 -1.92 -15.00
CA TYR A 62 -2.15 -2.04 -14.66
C TYR A 62 -1.98 -2.93 -13.41
N VAL A 63 -2.82 -2.69 -12.40
CA VAL A 63 -2.79 -3.48 -11.17
C VAL A 63 -3.03 -4.95 -11.48
N GLU A 64 -4.03 -5.22 -12.29
CA GLU A 64 -4.38 -6.60 -12.65
C GLU A 64 -3.21 -7.33 -13.32
N LYS A 65 -2.53 -6.64 -14.21
CA LYS A 65 -1.47 -7.27 -14.99
C LYS A 65 -0.13 -7.38 -14.27
N ASN A 66 0.13 -6.50 -13.33
CA ASN A 66 1.48 -6.35 -12.82
C ASN A 66 1.66 -6.56 -11.32
N LEU A 67 0.62 -6.50 -10.53
CA LEU A 67 0.76 -6.49 -9.08
C LEU A 67 0.27 -7.78 -8.42
N GLU A 68 1.03 -8.21 -7.42
CA GLU A 68 0.68 -9.37 -6.61
C GLU A 68 1.07 -9.11 -5.17
N LYS A 69 0.62 -9.98 -4.29
CA LYS A 69 0.96 -9.93 -2.89
C LYS A 69 2.47 -9.81 -2.68
N GLY A 70 2.86 -8.90 -1.83
CA GLY A 70 4.27 -8.73 -1.47
C GLY A 70 5.05 -7.77 -2.33
N PHE A 71 4.52 -7.39 -3.49
CA PHE A 71 5.21 -6.46 -4.37
C PHE A 71 5.30 -5.08 -3.74
N LEU A 72 6.43 -4.42 -3.98
CA LEU A 72 6.61 -3.04 -3.55
C LEU A 72 6.12 -2.11 -4.65
N VAL A 73 5.23 -1.21 -4.31
CA VAL A 73 4.60 -0.34 -5.30
C VAL A 73 4.53 1.11 -4.83
N PHE A 74 4.46 1.99 -5.81
CA PHE A 74 4.17 3.40 -5.60
C PHE A 74 2.74 3.67 -6.02
N VAL A 75 2.02 4.43 -5.21
CA VAL A 75 0.65 4.82 -5.52
C VAL A 75 0.50 6.32 -5.26
N ALA A 76 -0.16 7.00 -6.17
CA ALA A 76 -0.52 8.39 -5.99
C ALA A 76 -2.00 8.56 -6.34
N GLY A 77 -2.68 9.34 -5.54
CA GLY A 77 -4.09 9.59 -5.76
C GLY A 77 -4.65 10.56 -4.75
N SER A 78 -5.92 10.46 -4.50
CA SER A 78 -6.59 11.34 -3.55
C SER A 78 -7.33 10.53 -2.50
N MET A 79 -7.53 11.13 -1.34
CA MET A 79 -8.33 10.50 -0.28
C MET A 79 -9.79 10.66 -0.59
N GLN A 80 -10.54 9.59 -0.42
CA GLN A 80 -11.99 9.62 -0.52
C GLN A 80 -12.57 9.06 0.76
N TYR A 81 -13.63 9.71 1.23
CA TYR A 81 -14.31 9.29 2.44
C TYR A 81 -15.73 8.87 2.09
N GLY A 82 -16.20 7.84 2.76
CA GLY A 82 -17.55 7.36 2.57
C GLY A 82 -18.00 6.65 3.81
N GLU A 83 -19.07 5.90 3.68
CA GLU A 83 -19.55 5.08 4.78
C GLU A 83 -20.34 3.91 4.23
N TYR A 84 -20.40 2.85 5.00
CA TYR A 84 -21.26 1.73 4.69
C TYR A 84 -22.03 1.33 5.93
N GLU A 85 -23.14 0.65 5.74
CA GLU A 85 -23.97 0.20 6.83
C GLU A 85 -23.71 -1.28 7.08
N ASN A 86 -23.39 -1.63 8.34
CA ASN A 86 -23.11 -3.02 8.66
C ASN A 86 -24.42 -3.77 8.92
N ARG A 87 -24.31 -5.04 9.32
CA ARG A 87 -25.49 -5.88 9.56
C ARG A 87 -26.39 -5.36 10.66
N ASP A 88 -25.83 -4.62 11.58
CA ASP A 88 -26.58 -4.08 12.72
C ASP A 88 -27.18 -2.72 12.43
N GLY A 89 -27.08 -2.25 11.20
CA GLY A 89 -27.61 -0.95 10.83
C GLY A 89 -26.74 0.21 11.24
N ILE A 90 -25.51 -0.04 11.68
CA ILE A 90 -24.61 0.99 12.10
C ILE A 90 -23.78 1.47 10.92
N LYS A 91 -23.73 2.79 10.75
CA LYS A 91 -22.92 3.38 9.68
C LYS A 91 -21.47 3.42 10.08
N ILE A 92 -20.62 2.85 9.25
CA ILE A 92 -19.20 2.77 9.50
C ILE A 92 -18.48 3.65 8.48
N PRO A 93 -17.70 4.65 8.93
CA PRO A 93 -16.99 5.52 8.00
C PRO A 93 -15.86 4.75 7.32
N THR A 94 -15.60 5.11 6.08
CA THR A 94 -14.50 4.52 5.31
C THR A 94 -13.60 5.61 4.78
N ALA A 95 -12.33 5.25 4.60
CA ALA A 95 -11.35 6.14 3.99
C ALA A 95 -10.53 5.31 3.02
N GLU A 96 -10.48 5.75 1.78
CA GLU A 96 -9.79 5.02 0.73
C GLU A 96 -9.00 5.96 -0.15
N VAL A 97 -7.93 5.44 -0.74
CA VAL A 97 -7.15 6.19 -1.71
C VAL A 97 -7.70 5.86 -3.10
N LYS A 98 -8.19 6.87 -3.80
CA LYS A 98 -8.59 6.70 -5.19
C LYS A 98 -7.33 6.84 -6.02
N VAL A 99 -6.89 5.75 -6.61
CA VAL A 99 -5.61 5.68 -7.30
C VAL A 99 -5.67 6.37 -8.64
N GLN A 100 -4.74 7.29 -8.87
CA GLN A 100 -4.59 7.96 -10.15
C GLN A 100 -3.38 7.44 -10.89
N ARG A 101 -2.33 7.10 -10.13
CA ARG A 101 -1.09 6.55 -10.69
C ARG A 101 -0.61 5.42 -9.81
N VAL A 102 -0.11 4.38 -10.45
CA VAL A 102 0.47 3.24 -9.73
C VAL A 102 1.66 2.75 -10.51
N LYS A 103 2.72 2.36 -9.79
CA LYS A 103 3.94 1.87 -10.42
C LYS A 103 4.55 0.76 -9.59
N LEU A 104 4.86 -0.34 -10.25
CA LEU A 104 5.59 -1.43 -9.62
C LEU A 104 7.04 -1.01 -9.44
N LEU A 105 7.54 -1.11 -8.23
CA LEU A 105 8.92 -0.75 -7.92
C LEU A 105 9.81 -1.96 -7.77
N SER A 106 9.32 -3.02 -7.15
CA SER A 106 10.14 -4.19 -6.89
C SER A 106 9.28 -5.41 -6.64
N LYS A 107 9.75 -6.56 -7.12
CA LYS A 107 9.11 -7.85 -6.86
C LYS A 107 9.96 -8.62 -5.87
N PRO A 108 9.35 -9.37 -4.96
CA PRO A 108 10.11 -10.29 -4.14
C PRO A 108 10.74 -11.32 -5.07
N GLN A 109 12.05 -11.47 -5.01
CA GLN A 109 12.75 -12.43 -5.83
C GLN A 109 13.51 -13.38 -4.97
N GLY A 110 13.71 -14.55 -5.42
CA GLY A 110 14.47 -15.54 -4.74
C GLY A 110 14.45 -15.23 -3.25
N ARG A 111 13.70 -15.68 -2.57
CA ARG A 111 13.44 -15.46 -1.23
C ARG A 111 14.54 -15.05 -0.32
N GLY A 112 15.42 -15.96 0.01
CA GLY A 112 16.43 -15.72 1.01
C GLY A 112 17.45 -14.69 0.57
N GLU A 113 17.85 -14.83 -0.64
CA GLU A 113 18.87 -13.96 -1.20
C GLU A 113 18.42 -12.51 -1.27
N TYR A 114 17.23 -12.31 -1.77
CA TYR A 114 16.69 -10.97 -1.88
C TYR A 114 16.45 -10.36 -0.51
N ALA A 115 15.90 -11.14 0.38
CA ALA A 115 15.61 -10.67 1.72
C ALA A 115 16.88 -10.29 2.46
N ALA A 116 17.91 -11.10 2.35
CA ALA A 116 19.18 -10.80 2.99
C ALA A 116 19.78 -9.52 2.47
N GLU A 117 19.73 -9.36 1.17
CA GLU A 117 20.24 -8.14 0.55
C GLU A 117 19.46 -6.93 0.99
N SER A 118 18.16 -7.06 1.06
CA SER A 118 17.32 -5.96 1.51
C SER A 118 17.60 -5.60 2.96
N GLU A 119 17.77 -6.60 3.78
CA GLU A 119 18.06 -6.38 5.20
C GLU A 119 19.40 -5.69 5.40
N GLU A 120 20.39 -6.09 4.64
CA GLU A 120 21.68 -5.47 4.74
C GLU A 120 21.64 -4.02 4.33
N ARG A 121 20.92 -3.75 3.27
CA ARG A 121 20.81 -2.41 2.75
C ARG A 121 19.95 -1.51 3.61
N TYR A 122 18.88 -2.06 4.11
CA TYR A 122 17.94 -1.27 4.86
C TYR A 122 18.49 -0.66 6.13
N PRO A 123 19.21 -1.39 6.96
CA PRO A 123 19.77 -0.75 8.15
C PRO A 123 20.60 0.45 7.84
N SER A 124 21.47 0.35 6.87
CA SER A 124 22.31 1.49 6.52
C SER A 124 21.50 2.57 5.81
N THR A 125 20.60 2.16 4.95
CA THR A 125 19.75 3.11 4.25
C THR A 125 18.75 3.74 5.19
N GLY A 126 18.20 2.94 6.08
CA GLY A 126 17.23 3.44 7.04
C GLY A 126 17.80 4.49 7.95
N GLU A 127 19.05 4.37 8.29
CA GLU A 127 19.72 5.35 9.10
C GLU A 127 19.91 6.65 8.36
N ASP A 128 20.10 6.56 7.08
CA ASP A 128 20.34 7.71 6.26
C ASP A 128 19.08 8.40 5.80
N LEU A 129 17.96 7.73 5.92
CA LEU A 129 16.70 8.31 5.49
C LEU A 129 16.29 9.43 6.42
N PRO A 130 15.84 10.55 5.85
CA PRO A 130 15.50 11.72 6.66
C PRO A 130 14.16 11.61 7.38
N PHE A 131 13.52 10.50 7.30
CA PHE A 131 12.22 10.33 7.95
C PHE A 131 12.20 9.13 8.84
#